data_89b2ad8dcdd31ebb30fda630c2094e50
#
_entry.id   89b2ad8dcdd31ebb30fda630c2094e50
#
_cell.length_a   1.000
_cell.length_b   1.000
_cell.length_c   1.000
_cell.angle_alpha   90.00
_cell.angle_beta   90.00
_cell.angle_gamma   90.00
#
_symmetry.space_group_name_H-M   'P 1'
#
loop_
_entity.id
_entity.type
_entity.pdbx_description
1 polymer ?
#
loop_
_entity_poly.entity_id
_entity_poly.type
_entity_poly.pdbx_seq_one_letter_code
_entity_poly.pdbx_strand_id
1 'polypeptide(L)'
;MIRLMLILLLFFVPVLELFILMQLNYIMPLSTIFLQCIVTLVAGIWLIHSENFILWTIVESELHNNRLPPEEVVADLLNLGSGILLVVPGLITDAIGMALFIPVLRQECIKLVRNSMKKSLNLAN
;
A
#
# COMPACT_ATOMS: atom_id res chain seq x y z
N MET A 1 -21.52 6.11 -0.44
CA MET A 1 -20.94 6.19 0.92
C MET A 1 -19.46 5.83 0.95
N ILE A 2 -19.09 4.63 0.53
CA ILE A 2 -17.69 4.17 0.56
C ILE A 2 -16.76 5.09 -0.25
N ARG A 3 -17.19 5.55 -1.42
CA ARG A 3 -16.39 6.46 -2.25
C ARG A 3 -16.14 7.81 -1.57
N LEU A 4 -17.15 8.35 -0.91
CA LEU A 4 -17.02 9.61 -0.18
C LEU A 4 -16.07 9.45 1.00
N MET A 5 -16.19 8.33 1.72
CA MET A 5 -15.31 8.00 2.84
C MET A 5 -13.86 7.85 2.42
N LEU A 6 -13.62 7.22 1.26
CA LEU A 6 -12.28 7.09 0.69
C LEU A 6 -11.68 8.43 0.27
N ILE A 7 -12.50 9.32 -0.32
CA ILE A 7 -12.06 10.66 -0.69
C ILE A 7 -11.70 11.48 0.55
N LEU A 8 -12.54 11.40 1.59
CA LEU A 8 -12.27 12.07 2.87
C LEU A 8 -11.00 11.53 3.51
N LEU A 9 -10.82 10.22 3.50
CA LEU A 9 -9.61 9.57 4.03
C LEU A 9 -8.38 10.02 3.25
N LEU A 10 -8.46 10.04 1.92
CA LEU A 10 -7.37 10.47 1.04
C LEU A 10 -6.97 11.92 1.29
N PHE A 11 -7.93 12.77 1.62
CA PHE A 11 -7.68 14.17 1.95
C PHE A 11 -7.17 14.35 3.38
N PHE A 12 -7.69 13.54 4.31
CA PHE A 12 -7.35 13.65 5.73
C PHE A 12 -5.93 13.14 6.03
N VAL A 13 -5.47 12.10 5.33
CA VAL A 13 -4.15 11.51 5.54
C VAL A 13 -3.01 12.52 5.33
N PRO A 14 -2.94 13.28 4.22
CA PRO A 14 -1.90 14.30 4.05
C PRO A 14 -1.91 15.39 5.12
N VAL A 15 -3.10 15.81 5.55
CA VAL A 15 -3.24 16.82 6.60
C VAL A 15 -2.70 16.29 7.93
N LEU A 16 -3.03 15.05 8.27
CA LEU A 16 -2.54 14.39 9.46
C LEU A 16 -1.02 14.20 9.42
N GLU A 17 -0.47 13.86 8.27
CA GLU A 17 0.97 13.72 8.07
C GLU A 17 1.71 15.03 8.28
N LEU A 18 1.21 16.12 7.72
CA LEU A 18 1.77 17.45 7.94
C LEU A 18 1.76 17.82 9.42
N PHE A 19 0.67 17.53 10.11
CA PHE A 19 0.57 17.78 11.55
C PHE A 19 1.62 16.99 12.35
N ILE A 20 1.79 15.71 12.02
CA ILE A 20 2.79 14.85 12.68
C ILE A 20 4.21 15.36 12.39
N LEU A 21 4.50 15.76 11.14
CA LEU A 21 5.79 16.31 10.77
C LEU A 21 6.11 17.61 11.54
N MET A 22 5.11 18.46 11.73
CA MET A 22 5.27 19.67 12.55
C MET A 22 5.62 19.32 13.99
N GLN A 23 4.96 18.34 14.59
CA GLN A 23 5.26 17.88 15.95
C GLN A 23 6.66 17.25 16.04
N LEU A 24 7.05 16.47 15.06
CA LEU A 24 8.35 15.83 15.01
C LEU A 24 9.51 16.82 14.88
N ASN A 25 9.27 17.95 14.24
CA ASN A 25 10.27 19.00 14.09
C ASN A 25 10.77 19.55 15.46
N TYR A 26 9.96 19.42 16.51
CA TYR A 26 10.38 19.77 17.87
C TYR A 26 11.36 18.77 18.47
N ILE A 27 11.33 17.53 18.03
CA ILE A 27 12.11 16.41 18.59
C ILE A 27 13.33 16.10 17.73
N MET A 28 13.17 16.19 16.41
CA MET A 28 14.22 15.84 15.45
C MET A 28 14.51 17.01 14.51
N PRO A 29 15.77 17.19 14.09
CA PRO A 29 16.08 18.21 13.10
C PRO A 29 15.42 17.92 11.77
N LEU A 30 15.03 18.98 11.07
CA LEU A 30 14.36 18.90 9.77
C LEU A 30 15.15 18.10 8.75
N SER A 31 16.49 18.15 8.83
CA SER A 31 17.38 17.38 7.96
C SER A 31 17.18 15.87 8.06
N THR A 32 16.92 15.36 9.28
CA THR A 32 16.68 13.93 9.50
C THR A 32 15.36 13.49 8.88
N ILE A 33 14.33 14.29 9.02
CA ILE A 33 13.01 14.02 8.40
C ILE A 33 13.14 14.01 6.87
N PHE A 34 13.86 14.97 6.32
CA PHE A 34 14.10 15.08 4.89
C PHE A 34 14.89 13.87 4.34
N LEU A 35 15.93 13.47 5.08
CA LEU A 35 16.71 12.28 4.71
C LEU A 35 15.87 11.00 4.72
N GLN A 36 15.03 10.84 5.73
CA GLN A 36 14.10 9.71 5.82
C GLN A 36 13.16 9.67 4.61
N CYS A 37 12.58 10.81 4.24
CA CYS A 37 11.70 10.90 3.07
C CYS A 37 12.41 10.51 1.78
N ILE A 38 13.67 10.90 1.61
CA ILE A 38 14.48 10.53 0.44
C ILE A 38 14.72 9.02 0.42
N VAL A 39 15.11 8.44 1.56
CA VAL A 39 15.39 6.99 1.66
C VAL A 39 14.14 6.18 1.33
N THR A 40 12.99 6.54 1.90
CA THR A 40 11.73 5.83 1.64
C THR A 40 11.26 6.02 0.20
N LEU A 41 11.47 7.21 -0.38
CA LEU A 41 11.16 7.47 -1.78
C LEU A 41 11.98 6.56 -2.72
N VAL A 42 13.28 6.47 -2.49
CA VAL A 42 14.18 5.62 -3.29
C VAL A 42 13.79 4.14 -3.13
N ALA A 43 13.52 3.70 -1.90
CA ALA A 43 13.08 2.34 -1.62
C ALA A 43 11.74 2.03 -2.31
N GLY A 44 10.80 2.96 -2.29
CA GLY A 44 9.50 2.81 -2.94
C GLY A 44 9.62 2.71 -4.47
N ILE A 45 10.42 3.57 -5.07
CA ILE A 45 10.69 3.53 -6.52
C ILE A 45 11.34 2.21 -6.91
N TRP A 46 12.32 1.75 -6.11
CA TRP A 46 12.99 0.47 -6.35
C TRP A 46 12.01 -0.69 -6.30
N LEU A 47 11.11 -0.72 -5.32
CA LEU A 47 10.08 -1.75 -5.20
C LEU A 47 9.12 -1.75 -6.39
N ILE A 48 8.64 -0.59 -6.79
CA ILE A 48 7.74 -0.46 -7.96
C ILE A 48 8.45 -0.94 -9.22
N HIS A 49 9.72 -0.60 -9.37
CA HIS A 49 10.50 -0.97 -10.56
C HIS A 49 10.84 -2.45 -10.60
N SER A 50 10.98 -3.10 -9.45
CA SER A 50 11.24 -4.54 -9.36
C SER A 50 10.03 -5.41 -9.69
N GLU A 51 8.82 -4.87 -9.55
CA GLU A 51 7.58 -5.58 -9.85
C GLU A 51 7.14 -5.34 -11.29
N ASN A 52 6.57 -6.37 -11.90
CA ASN A 52 6.09 -6.31 -13.29
C ASN A 52 4.64 -5.80 -13.33
N PHE A 53 4.35 -4.87 -14.23
CA PHE A 53 2.99 -4.40 -14.49
C PHE A 53 2.04 -5.49 -15.00
N ILE A 54 2.59 -6.62 -15.43
CA ILE A 54 1.84 -7.81 -15.86
C ILE A 54 0.96 -8.37 -14.72
N LEU A 55 1.33 -8.12 -13.46
CA LEU A 55 0.57 -8.58 -12.29
C LEU A 55 -0.89 -8.13 -12.32
N TRP A 56 -1.13 -6.88 -12.68
CA TRP A 56 -2.49 -6.35 -12.78
C TRP A 56 -3.30 -7.10 -13.84
N THR A 57 -2.69 -7.35 -14.98
CA THR A 57 -3.31 -8.09 -16.08
C THR A 57 -3.65 -9.53 -15.68
N ILE A 58 -2.75 -10.18 -14.91
CA ILE A 58 -2.97 -11.54 -14.41
C ILE A 58 -4.17 -11.56 -13.44
N VAL A 59 -4.22 -10.63 -12.49
CA VAL A 59 -5.32 -10.52 -11.52
C VAL A 59 -6.64 -10.30 -12.24
N GLU A 60 -6.68 -9.37 -13.18
CA GLU A 60 -7.87 -9.06 -13.96
C GLU A 60 -8.34 -10.27 -14.77
N SER A 61 -7.42 -10.98 -15.43
CA SER A 61 -7.72 -12.18 -16.20
C SER A 61 -8.27 -13.31 -15.32
N GLU A 62 -7.66 -13.56 -14.16
CA GLU A 62 -8.12 -14.59 -13.23
C GLU A 62 -9.51 -14.27 -12.68
N LEU A 63 -9.77 -13.03 -12.31
CA LEU A 63 -11.07 -12.58 -11.84
C LEU A 63 -12.13 -12.66 -12.93
N HIS A 64 -11.78 -12.35 -14.17
CA HIS A 64 -12.69 -12.45 -15.32
C HIS A 64 -13.09 -13.90 -15.60
N ASN A 65 -12.18 -14.85 -15.34
CA ASN A 65 -12.44 -16.29 -15.47
C ASN A 65 -13.08 -16.90 -14.21
N ASN A 66 -13.53 -16.09 -13.25
CA ASN A 66 -14.10 -16.51 -11.97
C ASN A 66 -13.15 -17.38 -11.14
N ARG A 67 -11.85 -17.07 -11.21
CA ARG A 67 -10.82 -17.75 -10.44
C ARG A 67 -10.14 -16.79 -9.49
N LEU A 68 -9.75 -17.30 -8.33
CA LEU A 68 -8.92 -16.52 -7.40
C LEU A 68 -7.47 -16.51 -7.90
N PRO A 69 -6.80 -15.34 -7.89
CA PRO A 69 -5.39 -15.30 -8.23
C PRO A 69 -4.57 -16.10 -7.20
N PRO A 70 -3.42 -16.68 -7.60
CA PRO A 70 -2.52 -17.35 -6.67
C PRO A 70 -2.06 -16.43 -5.54
N GLU A 71 -1.75 -16.98 -4.37
CA GLU A 71 -1.25 -16.20 -3.23
C GLU A 71 0.02 -15.43 -3.58
N GLU A 72 0.89 -16.00 -4.39
CA GLU A 72 2.13 -15.36 -4.86
C GLU A 72 1.85 -14.07 -5.63
N VAL A 73 0.84 -14.08 -6.50
CA VAL A 73 0.44 -12.90 -7.28
C VAL A 73 -0.13 -11.82 -6.35
N VAL A 74 -0.93 -12.21 -5.37
CA VAL A 74 -1.48 -11.28 -4.37
C VAL A 74 -0.35 -10.69 -3.53
N ALA A 75 0.64 -11.49 -3.14
CA ALA A 75 1.81 -11.02 -2.40
C ALA A 75 2.62 -10.00 -3.22
N ASP A 76 2.84 -10.25 -4.49
CA ASP A 76 3.54 -9.33 -5.39
C ASP A 76 2.75 -8.03 -5.59
N LEU A 77 1.43 -8.13 -5.66
CA LEU A 77 0.55 -6.97 -5.72
C LEU A 77 0.64 -6.12 -4.44
N LEU A 78 0.78 -6.76 -3.28
CA LEU A 78 1.02 -6.07 -2.00
C LEU A 78 2.38 -5.37 -1.98
N ASN A 79 3.41 -5.97 -2.55
CA ASN A 79 4.73 -5.33 -2.70
C ASN A 79 4.62 -4.06 -3.54
N LEU A 80 3.88 -4.12 -4.63
CA LEU A 80 3.63 -2.95 -5.48
C LEU A 80 2.89 -1.86 -4.70
N GLY A 81 1.85 -2.23 -3.95
CA GLY A 81 1.10 -1.32 -3.09
C GLY A 81 1.98 -0.68 -2.01
N SER A 82 2.84 -1.48 -1.38
CA SER A 82 3.83 -0.98 -0.40
C SER A 82 4.79 0.02 -1.02
N GLY A 83 5.27 -0.27 -2.24
CA GLY A 83 6.14 0.64 -2.97
C GLY A 83 5.47 1.98 -3.26
N ILE A 84 4.20 1.96 -3.68
CA ILE A 84 3.42 3.17 -3.92
C ILE A 84 3.26 3.99 -2.63
N LEU A 85 2.98 3.32 -1.52
CA LEU A 85 2.87 3.98 -0.20
C LEU A 85 4.18 4.62 0.23
N LEU A 86 5.31 3.96 -0.03
CA LEU A 86 6.63 4.48 0.31
C LEU A 86 7.06 5.66 -0.56
N VAL A 87 6.59 5.71 -1.80
CA VAL A 87 6.87 6.84 -2.71
C VAL A 87 6.17 8.10 -2.24
N VAL A 88 4.97 7.99 -1.66
CA VAL A 88 4.28 9.14 -1.08
C VAL A 88 5.03 9.55 0.20
N PRO A 89 5.65 10.75 0.23
CA PRO A 89 6.38 11.19 1.41
C PRO A 89 5.44 11.46 2.58
N GLY A 90 5.61 10.70 3.66
CA GLY A 90 4.81 10.86 4.86
C GLY A 90 5.16 9.80 5.88
N LEU A 91 5.06 10.15 7.17
CA LEU A 91 5.42 9.24 8.24
C LEU A 91 4.43 8.09 8.39
N ILE A 92 3.14 8.38 8.24
CA ILE A 92 2.07 7.39 8.36
C ILE A 92 2.10 6.43 7.17
N THR A 93 2.22 6.95 5.96
CA THR A 93 2.29 6.15 4.74
C THR A 93 3.54 5.27 4.73
N ASP A 94 4.67 5.80 5.19
CA ASP A 94 5.92 5.04 5.34
C ASP A 94 5.76 3.91 6.38
N ALA A 95 5.14 4.20 7.51
CA ALA A 95 4.88 3.20 8.55
C ALA A 95 3.98 2.08 8.05
N ILE A 96 2.91 2.40 7.33
CA ILE A 96 2.00 1.42 6.74
C ILE A 96 2.73 0.60 5.66
N GLY A 97 3.50 1.26 4.79
CA GLY A 97 4.28 0.58 3.75
C GLY A 97 5.28 -0.41 4.35
N MET A 98 5.99 0.00 5.41
CA MET A 98 6.92 -0.89 6.11
C MET A 98 6.21 -2.02 6.86
N ALA A 99 5.05 -1.76 7.45
CA ALA A 99 4.27 -2.75 8.16
C ALA A 99 3.86 -3.92 7.24
N LEU A 100 3.61 -3.65 5.96
CA LEU A 100 3.26 -4.68 4.97
C LEU A 100 4.42 -5.66 4.69
N PHE A 101 5.65 -5.31 5.06
CA PHE A 101 6.80 -6.22 4.95
C PHE A 101 6.89 -7.20 6.12
N ILE A 102 6.21 -6.95 7.23
CA ILE A 102 6.20 -7.87 8.37
C ILE A 102 5.42 -9.13 7.95
N PRO A 103 6.03 -10.35 8.05
CA PRO A 103 5.40 -11.56 7.53
C PRO A 103 4.01 -11.85 8.08
N VAL A 104 3.79 -11.61 9.36
CA VAL A 104 2.50 -11.85 10.03
C VAL A 104 1.42 -10.93 9.45
N LEU A 105 1.70 -9.62 9.38
CA LEU A 105 0.76 -8.62 8.83
C LEU A 105 0.53 -8.84 7.34
N ARG A 106 1.58 -9.19 6.62
CA ARG A 106 1.50 -9.51 5.19
C ARG A 106 0.57 -10.66 4.91
N GLN A 107 0.67 -11.76 5.66
CA GLN A 107 -0.20 -12.92 5.51
C GLN A 107 -1.66 -12.58 5.81
N GLU A 108 -1.92 -11.79 6.85
CA GLU A 108 -3.26 -11.33 7.18
C GLU A 108 -3.85 -10.46 6.06
N CYS A 109 -3.05 -9.55 5.49
CA CYS A 109 -3.46 -8.74 4.35
C CYS A 109 -3.78 -9.59 3.11
N ILE A 110 -2.96 -10.60 2.83
CA ILE A 110 -3.20 -11.54 1.71
C ILE A 110 -4.53 -12.27 1.91
N LYS A 111 -4.80 -12.77 3.11
CA LYS A 111 -6.06 -13.45 3.45
C LYS A 111 -7.25 -12.51 3.26
N LEU A 112 -7.16 -11.28 3.76
CA LEU A 112 -8.22 -10.28 3.63
C LEU A 112 -8.51 -9.94 2.18
N VAL A 113 -7.48 -9.72 1.37
CA VAL A 113 -7.62 -9.43 -0.06
C VAL A 113 -8.26 -10.60 -0.80
N ARG A 114 -7.78 -11.82 -0.55
CA ARG A 114 -8.34 -13.03 -1.18
C ARG A 114 -9.79 -13.27 -0.76
N ASN A 115 -10.12 -13.08 0.50
CA ASN A 115 -11.51 -13.20 0.99
C ASN A 115 -12.42 -12.16 0.35
N SER A 116 -11.95 -10.94 0.18
CA SER A 116 -12.68 -9.88 -0.51
C SER A 116 -12.93 -10.24 -1.97
N MET A 117 -11.93 -10.76 -2.67
CA MET A 117 -12.05 -11.23 -4.04
C MET A 117 -13.02 -12.41 -4.16
N LYS A 118 -12.93 -13.37 -3.23
CA LYS A 118 -13.84 -14.53 -3.19
C LYS A 118 -15.28 -14.09 -3.00
N LYS A 119 -15.52 -13.11 -2.10
CA LYS A 119 -16.84 -12.55 -1.88
C LYS A 119 -17.39 -11.86 -3.13
N SER A 120 -16.54 -11.14 -3.85
CA SER A 120 -16.90 -10.49 -5.12
C SER A 120 -17.27 -11.51 -6.19
N LEU A 121 -16.54 -12.63 -6.29
CA LEU A 121 -16.83 -13.71 -7.22
C LEU A 121 -18.14 -14.42 -6.88
N ASN A 122 -18.43 -14.65 -5.61
CA ASN A 122 -19.68 -15.26 -5.18
C ASN A 122 -20.88 -14.35 -5.46
N LEU A 123 -20.71 -13.04 -5.40
CA LEU A 123 -21.75 -12.08 -5.75
C LEU A 123 -21.98 -12.00 -7.27
N ALA A 124 -20.96 -12.31 -8.08
CA ALA A 124 -21.07 -12.33 -9.53
C ALA A 124 -21.77 -13.60 -10.07
N ASN A 125 -21.85 -14.64 -9.26
CA ASN A 125 -22.56 -15.88 -9.56
C ASN A 125 -23.94 -15.90 -8.91
#